data_386fe75766417989c1e02dc4b87f8059
#
_entry.id   386fe75766417989c1e02dc4b87f8059
#
_cell.length_a   1.000
_cell.length_b   1.000
_cell.length_c   1.000
_cell.angle_alpha   90.00
_cell.angle_beta   90.00
_cell.angle_gamma   90.00
#
_symmetry.space_group_name_H-M   'P 1'
#
loop_
_entity.id
_entity.type
_entity.pdbx_description
1 polymer ?
#
loop_
_entity_poly.entity_id
_entity_poly.type
_entity_poly.pdbx_seq_one_letter_code
_entity_poly.pdbx_strand_id
1 'polypeptide(L)'
;GKTPEEILEFFKSIYLFHWKHLTFKKAGLIDSESFRSYFHSIFDDAILSDLKIPIQITATDMVRGKLKIFSPKTKIADAILASSAFPGVFSPYQIEGNVYSDGGILNHFPTDILQGQCDVVIGVYVSPIQKIEAKDLSSIKAVTTRAFDILSANSNVHKFNICDWVIEPKDLCLYSTFETSKTKMDAVFNIGYETAKRSH
;
A
#
# COMPACT_ATOMS: atom_id res chain seq x y z
N GLY A 1 -16.82 -11.38 -5.30
CA GLY A 1 -15.39 -11.06 -5.09
C GLY A 1 -14.54 -11.85 -6.06
N LYS A 2 -13.30 -11.42 -6.24
CA LYS A 2 -12.30 -12.13 -7.05
C LYS A 2 -11.57 -13.17 -6.20
N THR A 3 -11.13 -14.27 -6.81
CA THR A 3 -10.24 -15.22 -6.15
C THR A 3 -8.81 -14.65 -6.01
N PRO A 4 -7.97 -15.21 -5.12
CA PRO A 4 -6.57 -14.79 -5.02
C PRO A 4 -5.80 -14.89 -6.34
N GLU A 5 -6.06 -15.93 -7.14
CA GLU A 5 -5.45 -16.16 -8.45
C GLU A 5 -5.91 -15.09 -9.47
N GLU A 6 -7.20 -14.73 -9.48
CA GLU A 6 -7.72 -13.65 -10.32
C GLU A 6 -7.10 -12.30 -9.94
N ILE A 7 -6.83 -12.07 -8.65
CA ILE A 7 -6.14 -10.87 -8.18
C ILE A 7 -4.67 -10.87 -8.64
N LEU A 8 -3.99 -12.01 -8.56
CA LEU A 8 -2.62 -12.14 -9.06
C LEU A 8 -2.52 -11.83 -10.55
N GLU A 9 -3.40 -12.42 -11.37
CA GLU A 9 -3.42 -12.17 -12.82
C GLU A 9 -3.77 -10.70 -13.14
N PHE A 10 -4.65 -10.09 -12.34
CA PHE A 10 -4.93 -8.67 -12.43
C PHE A 10 -3.66 -7.84 -12.23
N PHE A 11 -2.88 -8.07 -11.16
CA PHE A 11 -1.63 -7.36 -10.92
C PHE A 11 -0.59 -7.59 -12.02
N LYS A 12 -0.49 -8.79 -12.57
CA LYS A 12 0.37 -9.10 -13.72
C LYS A 12 -0.03 -8.38 -15.00
N SER A 13 -1.27 -7.94 -15.12
CA SER A 13 -1.78 -7.20 -16.27
C SER A 13 -1.54 -5.70 -16.20
N ILE A 14 -1.22 -5.16 -15.01
CA ILE A 14 -1.01 -3.73 -14.80
C ILE A 14 0.42 -3.34 -15.18
N TYR A 15 0.56 -2.41 -16.12
CA TYR A 15 1.84 -1.81 -16.50
C TYR A 15 2.06 -0.48 -15.77
N LEU A 16 2.46 -0.55 -14.49
CA LEU A 16 2.66 0.63 -13.64
C LEU A 16 3.65 1.64 -14.23
N PHE A 17 4.74 1.15 -14.81
CA PHE A 17 5.83 1.98 -15.36
C PHE A 17 5.72 2.19 -16.88
N HIS A 18 4.51 2.30 -17.41
CA HIS A 18 4.33 2.64 -18.81
C HIS A 18 4.61 4.13 -19.03
N TRP A 19 5.28 4.48 -20.15
CA TRP A 19 5.66 5.87 -20.47
C TRP A 19 4.50 6.87 -20.43
N LYS A 20 3.25 6.42 -20.68
CA LYS A 20 2.03 7.25 -20.59
C LYS A 20 1.74 7.77 -19.18
N HIS A 21 2.26 7.10 -18.14
CA HIS A 21 2.06 7.46 -16.76
C HIS A 21 3.20 8.30 -16.19
N LEU A 22 4.31 8.46 -16.93
CA LEU A 22 5.44 9.28 -16.50
C LEU A 22 5.08 10.76 -16.51
N THR A 23 5.50 11.49 -15.51
CA THR A 23 5.33 12.93 -15.40
C THR A 23 6.63 13.61 -15.00
N PHE A 24 6.88 14.78 -15.62
CA PHE A 24 7.98 15.68 -15.28
C PHE A 24 7.46 17.01 -14.72
N LYS A 25 6.14 17.16 -14.61
CA LYS A 25 5.47 18.39 -14.19
C LYS A 25 4.86 18.29 -12.78
N LYS A 26 4.79 17.08 -12.21
CA LYS A 26 4.22 16.81 -10.89
C LYS A 26 5.30 16.26 -9.96
N ALA A 27 5.06 16.33 -8.66
CA ALA A 27 5.96 15.84 -7.62
C ALA A 27 5.90 14.30 -7.50
N GLY A 28 6.46 13.59 -8.49
CA GLY A 28 6.52 12.14 -8.59
C GLY A 28 7.01 11.72 -9.97
N LEU A 29 7.45 10.48 -10.13
CA LEU A 29 7.85 9.92 -11.43
C LEU A 29 6.63 9.49 -12.25
N ILE A 30 5.56 9.09 -11.57
CA ILE A 30 4.33 8.57 -12.15
C ILE A 30 3.17 9.47 -11.71
N ASP A 31 2.33 9.86 -12.67
CA ASP A 31 1.14 10.65 -12.40
C ASP A 31 0.01 9.76 -11.86
N SER A 32 -0.33 9.91 -10.59
CA SER A 32 -1.44 9.18 -9.94
C SER A 32 -2.77 9.40 -10.66
N GLU A 33 -3.02 10.59 -11.20
CA GLU A 33 -4.24 10.91 -11.96
C GLU A 33 -4.36 10.08 -13.25
N SER A 34 -3.24 9.63 -13.82
CA SER A 34 -3.25 8.82 -15.04
C SER A 34 -3.91 7.45 -14.85
N PHE A 35 -4.03 6.98 -13.59
CA PHE A 35 -4.72 5.74 -13.26
C PHE A 35 -6.19 5.94 -12.91
N ARG A 36 -6.65 7.18 -12.82
CA ARG A 36 -8.03 7.49 -12.45
C ARG A 36 -9.05 6.82 -13.38
N SER A 37 -8.88 6.99 -14.69
CA SER A 37 -9.78 6.37 -15.68
C SER A 37 -9.78 4.85 -15.60
N TYR A 38 -8.61 4.25 -15.30
CA TYR A 38 -8.49 2.81 -15.15
C TYR A 38 -9.26 2.30 -13.92
N PHE A 39 -9.09 2.92 -12.75
CA PHE A 39 -9.84 2.53 -11.55
C PHE A 39 -11.33 2.86 -11.67
N HIS A 40 -11.69 3.95 -12.34
CA HIS A 40 -13.10 4.22 -12.65
C HIS A 40 -13.72 3.15 -13.56
N SER A 41 -12.98 2.59 -14.52
CA SER A 41 -13.50 1.50 -15.36
C SER A 41 -13.76 0.20 -14.59
N ILE A 42 -13.15 0.03 -13.40
CA ILE A 42 -13.31 -1.14 -12.54
C ILE A 42 -14.41 -0.95 -11.51
N PHE A 43 -14.45 0.23 -10.88
CA PHE A 43 -15.30 0.52 -9.73
C PHE A 43 -16.46 1.46 -10.08
N ASP A 44 -16.46 2.04 -11.29
CA ASP A 44 -17.41 3.07 -11.70
C ASP A 44 -17.44 4.22 -10.65
N ASP A 45 -18.61 4.68 -10.26
CA ASP A 45 -18.79 5.68 -9.22
C ASP A 45 -19.07 5.07 -7.83
N ALA A 46 -18.80 3.77 -7.65
CA ALA A 46 -19.03 3.07 -6.38
C ALA A 46 -18.26 3.72 -5.22
N ILE A 47 -18.92 3.78 -4.07
CA ILE A 47 -18.39 4.32 -2.82
C ILE A 47 -18.05 3.20 -1.83
N LEU A 48 -17.26 3.49 -0.80
CA LEU A 48 -16.81 2.48 0.17
C LEU A 48 -17.98 1.76 0.87
N SER A 49 -19.10 2.43 1.10
CA SER A 49 -20.28 1.80 1.69
C SER A 49 -21.04 0.84 0.78
N ASP A 50 -20.75 0.81 -0.51
CA ASP A 50 -21.38 -0.14 -1.45
C ASP A 50 -20.74 -1.53 -1.38
N LEU A 51 -19.61 -1.64 -0.69
CA LEU A 51 -18.90 -2.90 -0.53
C LEU A 51 -19.62 -3.84 0.45
N LYS A 52 -19.70 -5.12 0.11
CA LYS A 52 -20.32 -6.15 0.96
C LYS A 52 -19.57 -6.35 2.29
N ILE A 53 -18.26 -6.16 2.30
CA ILE A 53 -17.41 -6.22 3.48
C ILE A 53 -17.00 -4.78 3.78
N PRO A 54 -17.29 -4.25 4.98
CA PRO A 54 -16.84 -2.93 5.38
C PRO A 54 -15.33 -2.80 5.26
N ILE A 55 -14.85 -1.72 4.66
CA ILE A 55 -13.42 -1.43 4.52
C ILE A 55 -13.10 -0.02 5.00
N GLN A 56 -11.96 0.13 5.65
CA GLN A 56 -11.38 1.43 5.97
C GLN A 56 -10.07 1.57 5.17
N ILE A 57 -9.96 2.66 4.43
CA ILE A 57 -8.75 3.00 3.67
C ILE A 57 -8.14 4.24 4.29
N THR A 58 -6.82 4.22 4.50
CA THR A 58 -6.07 5.33 5.08
C THR A 58 -5.21 6.03 4.05
N ALA A 59 -4.99 7.33 4.23
CA ALA A 59 -4.00 8.11 3.49
C ALA A 59 -3.36 9.14 4.42
N THR A 60 -2.33 9.81 3.97
CA THR A 60 -1.71 10.93 4.67
C THR A 60 -2.14 12.24 4.04
N ASP A 61 -2.81 13.11 4.81
CA ASP A 61 -3.08 14.49 4.43
C ASP A 61 -1.74 15.26 4.46
N MET A 62 -1.20 15.56 3.30
CA MET A 62 0.12 16.18 3.15
C MET A 62 0.16 17.63 3.59
N VAL A 63 -0.98 18.30 3.60
CA VAL A 63 -1.07 19.71 4.00
C VAL A 63 -1.14 19.85 5.51
N ARG A 64 -1.94 18.97 6.17
CA ARG A 64 -2.14 19.02 7.62
C ARG A 64 -1.19 18.11 8.41
N GLY A 65 -0.46 17.22 7.74
CA GLY A 65 0.40 16.22 8.40
C GLY A 65 -0.39 15.27 9.29
N LYS A 66 -1.58 14.85 8.87
CA LYS A 66 -2.48 14.00 9.66
C LYS A 66 -2.91 12.75 8.90
N LEU A 67 -3.13 11.68 9.64
CA LEU A 67 -3.77 10.47 9.09
C LEU A 67 -5.21 10.80 8.66
N LYS A 68 -5.55 10.39 7.45
CA LYS A 68 -6.90 10.43 6.90
C LYS A 68 -7.44 9.01 6.85
N ILE A 69 -8.59 8.79 7.49
CA ILE A 69 -9.44 7.62 7.27
C ILE A 69 -10.57 8.09 6.38
N PHE A 70 -10.77 7.45 5.23
CA PHE A 70 -11.80 7.89 4.29
C PHE A 70 -13.21 7.56 4.78
N SER A 71 -14.13 8.50 4.51
CA SER A 71 -15.56 8.35 4.81
C SER A 71 -16.17 7.21 3.98
N PRO A 72 -17.18 6.47 4.50
CA PRO A 72 -17.94 5.50 3.72
C PRO A 72 -18.51 6.03 2.40
N LYS A 73 -18.71 7.34 2.27
CA LYS A 73 -19.18 8.01 1.04
C LYS A 73 -18.08 8.36 0.04
N THR A 74 -16.82 8.07 0.36
CA THR A 74 -15.71 8.34 -0.56
C THR A 74 -15.73 7.31 -1.69
N LYS A 75 -15.48 7.76 -2.94
CA LYS A 75 -15.34 6.87 -4.09
C LYS A 75 -14.18 5.90 -3.87
N ILE A 76 -14.38 4.63 -4.20
CA ILE A 76 -13.38 3.57 -4.03
C ILE A 76 -12.10 3.91 -4.80
N ALA A 77 -12.25 4.35 -6.06
CA ALA A 77 -11.13 4.72 -6.91
C ALA A 77 -10.27 5.85 -6.30
N ASP A 78 -10.91 6.90 -5.78
CA ASP A 78 -10.20 8.03 -5.18
C ASP A 78 -9.48 7.62 -3.88
N ALA A 79 -10.11 6.81 -3.03
CA ALA A 79 -9.50 6.33 -1.80
C ALA A 79 -8.27 5.45 -2.07
N ILE A 80 -8.34 4.54 -3.07
CA ILE A 80 -7.22 3.70 -3.49
C ILE A 80 -6.07 4.54 -4.03
N LEU A 81 -6.35 5.49 -4.93
CA LEU A 81 -5.32 6.34 -5.55
C LEU A 81 -4.60 7.20 -4.52
N ALA A 82 -5.34 7.76 -3.56
CA ALA A 82 -4.76 8.52 -2.48
C ALA A 82 -3.90 7.66 -1.53
N SER A 83 -4.41 6.47 -1.18
CA SER A 83 -3.74 5.52 -0.28
C SER A 83 -2.47 4.93 -0.87
N SER A 84 -2.38 4.80 -2.18
CA SER A 84 -1.23 4.20 -2.88
C SER A 84 -0.28 5.21 -3.50
N ALA A 85 -0.47 6.52 -3.26
CA ALA A 85 0.40 7.58 -3.77
C ALA A 85 1.74 7.63 -3.03
N PHE A 86 2.61 6.62 -3.24
CA PHE A 86 3.89 6.47 -2.56
C PHE A 86 4.87 7.61 -2.92
N PRO A 87 5.43 8.32 -1.92
CA PRO A 87 6.29 9.48 -2.14
C PRO A 87 7.52 9.14 -2.99
N GLY A 88 7.85 10.04 -3.93
CA GLY A 88 8.99 9.88 -4.82
C GLY A 88 8.74 8.96 -6.02
N VAL A 89 7.70 8.11 -5.98
CA VAL A 89 7.28 7.27 -7.11
C VAL A 89 6.02 7.83 -7.75
N PHE A 90 4.96 7.98 -6.99
CA PHE A 90 3.71 8.56 -7.47
C PHE A 90 3.56 10.03 -7.06
N SER A 91 2.92 10.82 -7.91
CA SER A 91 2.52 12.16 -7.51
C SER A 91 1.44 12.08 -6.43
N PRO A 92 1.43 13.02 -5.45
CA PRO A 92 0.32 13.11 -4.51
C PRO A 92 -1.02 13.23 -5.23
N TYR A 93 -2.07 12.60 -4.68
CA TYR A 93 -3.40 12.58 -5.27
C TYR A 93 -4.30 13.65 -4.64
N GLN A 94 -5.11 14.33 -5.47
CA GLN A 94 -5.99 15.38 -4.99
C GLN A 94 -7.46 14.92 -4.95
N ILE A 95 -8.10 15.18 -3.81
CA ILE A 95 -9.55 14.96 -3.63
C ILE A 95 -10.12 16.23 -3.01
N GLU A 96 -11.06 16.88 -3.70
CA GLU A 96 -11.77 18.09 -3.20
C GLU A 96 -10.82 19.17 -2.66
N GLY A 97 -9.71 19.41 -3.37
CA GLY A 97 -8.72 20.43 -3.00
C GLY A 97 -7.75 20.02 -1.89
N ASN A 98 -7.90 18.86 -1.27
CA ASN A 98 -6.92 18.32 -0.32
C ASN A 98 -5.91 17.42 -1.04
N VAL A 99 -4.67 17.43 -0.58
CA VAL A 99 -3.55 16.69 -1.16
C VAL A 99 -3.19 15.50 -0.27
N TYR A 100 -3.27 14.31 -0.85
CA TYR A 100 -3.02 13.05 -0.12
C TYR A 100 -1.83 12.29 -0.70
N SER A 101 -1.16 11.56 0.16
CA SER A 101 -0.14 10.57 -0.19
C SER A 101 -0.37 9.28 0.60
N ASP A 102 0.49 8.29 0.37
CA ASP A 102 0.41 6.96 0.97
C ASP A 102 0.13 7.01 2.47
N GLY A 103 -0.82 6.20 2.92
CA GLY A 103 -1.17 6.07 4.34
C GLY A 103 -0.03 5.54 5.20
N GLY A 104 0.87 4.76 4.59
CA GLY A 104 2.05 4.19 5.25
C GLY A 104 3.06 5.22 5.75
N ILE A 105 2.98 6.49 5.31
CA ILE A 105 3.82 7.58 5.86
C ILE A 105 3.57 7.74 7.37
N LEU A 106 2.31 7.74 7.79
CA LEU A 106 1.93 7.94 9.20
C LEU A 106 1.49 6.66 9.89
N ASN A 107 0.90 5.72 9.15
CA ASN A 107 0.35 4.48 9.69
C ASN A 107 0.51 3.32 8.70
N HIS A 108 1.70 2.74 8.67
CA HIS A 108 2.06 1.67 7.74
C HIS A 108 1.39 0.32 8.07
N PHE A 109 1.02 0.10 9.34
CA PHE A 109 0.32 -1.09 9.83
C PHE A 109 -0.89 -0.67 10.67
N PRO A 110 -2.04 -0.35 10.03
CA PRO A 110 -3.14 0.37 10.65
C PRO A 110 -4.08 -0.49 11.49
N THR A 111 -3.57 -1.43 12.28
CA THR A 111 -4.35 -2.31 13.15
C THR A 111 -5.00 -1.55 14.31
N ASP A 112 -4.38 -0.46 14.74
CA ASP A 112 -4.87 0.44 15.78
C ASP A 112 -6.23 1.06 15.46
N ILE A 113 -6.55 1.26 14.19
CA ILE A 113 -7.86 1.80 13.78
C ILE A 113 -9.01 0.79 13.96
N LEU A 114 -8.70 -0.50 14.11
CA LEU A 114 -9.69 -1.56 14.31
C LEU A 114 -9.88 -1.91 15.79
N GLN A 115 -9.04 -1.36 16.67
CA GLN A 115 -9.09 -1.66 18.09
C GLN A 115 -10.45 -1.32 18.69
N GLY A 116 -11.09 -2.32 19.30
CA GLY A 116 -12.44 -2.19 19.89
C GLY A 116 -13.59 -2.17 18.87
N GLN A 117 -13.32 -2.40 17.58
CA GLN A 117 -14.35 -2.48 16.54
C GLN A 117 -14.65 -3.92 16.10
N CYS A 118 -13.85 -4.89 16.50
CA CYS A 118 -14.00 -6.31 16.16
C CYS A 118 -13.47 -7.19 17.30
N ASP A 119 -13.95 -8.44 17.33
CA ASP A 119 -13.58 -9.42 18.37
C ASP A 119 -12.21 -10.04 18.12
N VAL A 120 -11.78 -10.11 16.84
CA VAL A 120 -10.51 -10.69 16.43
C VAL A 120 -9.86 -9.78 15.40
N VAL A 121 -8.59 -9.46 15.61
CA VAL A 121 -7.76 -8.67 14.67
C VAL A 121 -6.68 -9.57 14.07
N ILE A 122 -6.75 -9.76 12.76
CA ILE A 122 -5.70 -10.44 11.99
C ILE A 122 -4.87 -9.38 11.27
N GLY A 123 -3.59 -9.29 11.62
CA GLY A 123 -2.66 -8.38 10.98
C GLY A 123 -1.85 -9.09 9.90
N VAL A 124 -1.79 -8.51 8.69
CA VAL A 124 -0.89 -8.98 7.62
C VAL A 124 0.17 -7.92 7.40
N TYR A 125 1.42 -8.21 7.78
CA TYR A 125 2.54 -7.29 7.68
C TYR A 125 3.48 -7.72 6.56
N VAL A 126 3.46 -6.97 5.45
CA VAL A 126 4.16 -7.32 4.19
C VAL A 126 5.47 -6.55 3.96
N SER A 127 5.91 -5.76 4.93
CA SER A 127 7.12 -4.92 4.81
C SER A 127 8.13 -5.20 5.92
N PRO A 128 8.57 -6.47 6.11
CA PRO A 128 9.56 -6.80 7.12
C PRO A 128 10.88 -6.10 6.82
N ILE A 129 11.46 -5.44 7.84
CA ILE A 129 12.75 -4.78 7.68
C ILE A 129 13.88 -5.81 7.73
N GLN A 130 14.74 -5.79 6.73
CA GLN A 130 15.92 -6.66 6.67
C GLN A 130 17.21 -5.93 7.03
N LYS A 131 18.22 -6.69 7.45
CA LYS A 131 19.58 -6.18 7.54
C LYS A 131 20.17 -6.04 6.13
N ILE A 132 20.75 -4.89 5.84
CA ILE A 132 21.44 -4.60 4.57
C ILE A 132 22.91 -4.34 4.82
N GLU A 133 23.72 -4.33 3.78
CA GLU A 133 25.14 -3.99 3.86
C GLU A 133 25.37 -2.50 3.58
N ALA A 134 26.50 -1.96 4.09
CA ALA A 134 26.83 -0.55 3.88
C ALA A 134 26.96 -0.18 2.40
N LYS A 135 27.38 -1.11 1.55
CA LYS A 135 27.48 -0.91 0.09
C LYS A 135 26.12 -0.60 -0.57
N ASP A 136 25.02 -1.07 0.02
CA ASP A 136 23.67 -0.87 -0.50
C ASP A 136 23.19 0.57 -0.29
N LEU A 137 23.85 1.33 0.58
CA LEU A 137 23.57 2.75 0.89
C LEU A 137 24.40 3.72 0.02
N SER A 138 24.62 3.38 -1.25
CA SER A 138 25.52 4.10 -2.15
C SER A 138 24.88 5.30 -2.88
N SER A 139 23.59 5.56 -2.70
CA SER A 139 22.88 6.66 -3.37
C SER A 139 21.92 7.39 -2.43
N ILE A 140 21.61 8.66 -2.74
CA ILE A 140 20.62 9.45 -2.01
C ILE A 140 19.28 8.71 -1.95
N LYS A 141 18.84 8.12 -3.07
CA LYS A 141 17.62 7.32 -3.14
C LYS A 141 17.66 6.14 -2.15
N ALA A 142 18.76 5.38 -2.15
CA ALA A 142 18.90 4.22 -1.26
C ALA A 142 18.85 4.62 0.22
N VAL A 143 19.56 5.68 0.60
CA VAL A 143 19.57 6.21 1.97
C VAL A 143 18.18 6.72 2.37
N THR A 144 17.51 7.48 1.51
CA THR A 144 16.18 8.04 1.79
C THR A 144 15.13 6.95 1.94
N THR A 145 15.12 5.97 1.01
CA THR A 145 14.21 4.82 1.10
C THR A 145 14.46 4.04 2.40
N ARG A 146 15.72 3.76 2.72
CA ARG A 146 16.06 3.05 3.95
C ARG A 146 15.64 3.80 5.22
N ALA A 147 15.82 5.12 5.26
CA ALA A 147 15.37 5.94 6.38
C ALA A 147 13.84 5.86 6.55
N PHE A 148 13.08 5.89 5.45
CA PHE A 148 11.64 5.72 5.46
C PHE A 148 11.24 4.33 5.99
N ASP A 149 11.89 3.26 5.51
CA ASP A 149 11.62 1.88 5.96
C ASP A 149 11.86 1.74 7.47
N ILE A 150 12.96 2.32 7.99
CA ILE A 150 13.29 2.29 9.43
C ILE A 150 12.24 3.04 10.25
N LEU A 151 11.83 4.23 9.82
CA LEU A 151 10.80 5.02 10.49
C LEU A 151 9.47 4.28 10.53
N SER A 152 9.06 3.71 9.41
CA SER A 152 7.83 2.92 9.29
C SER A 152 7.86 1.70 10.19
N ALA A 153 8.95 0.94 10.21
CA ALA A 153 9.09 -0.25 11.06
C ALA A 153 9.00 0.09 12.55
N ASN A 154 9.71 1.13 13.00
CA ASN A 154 9.72 1.55 14.40
C ASN A 154 8.34 2.02 14.87
N SER A 155 7.57 2.69 14.01
CA SER A 155 6.22 3.18 14.36
C SER A 155 5.22 2.04 14.58
N ASN A 156 5.51 0.83 14.10
CA ASN A 156 4.60 -0.31 14.11
C ASN A 156 4.81 -1.30 15.26
N VAL A 157 5.94 -1.23 15.99
CA VAL A 157 6.31 -2.25 16.99
C VAL A 157 5.18 -2.52 18.00
N HIS A 158 4.52 -1.49 18.52
CA HIS A 158 3.43 -1.65 19.49
C HIS A 158 2.13 -2.17 18.86
N LYS A 159 1.96 -2.06 17.55
CA LYS A 159 0.72 -2.44 16.84
C LYS A 159 0.58 -3.94 16.63
N PHE A 160 1.70 -4.66 16.65
CA PHE A 160 1.68 -6.13 16.63
C PHE A 160 0.96 -6.69 17.84
N ASN A 161 1.02 -6.01 18.99
CA ASN A 161 0.33 -6.43 20.23
C ASN A 161 -1.20 -6.22 20.18
N ILE A 162 -1.71 -5.50 19.17
CA ILE A 162 -3.15 -5.31 18.96
C ILE A 162 -3.76 -6.52 18.23
N CYS A 163 -2.93 -7.25 17.49
CA CYS A 163 -3.38 -8.38 16.69
C CYS A 163 -3.44 -9.65 17.53
N ASP A 164 -4.56 -10.37 17.40
CA ASP A 164 -4.68 -11.74 17.91
C ASP A 164 -3.86 -12.73 17.08
N TRP A 165 -3.68 -12.39 15.80
CA TRP A 165 -2.91 -13.18 14.86
C TRP A 165 -2.14 -12.28 13.88
N VAL A 166 -0.84 -12.57 13.69
CA VAL A 166 0.02 -11.83 12.77
C VAL A 166 0.57 -12.77 11.69
N ILE A 167 0.36 -12.41 10.45
CA ILE A 167 0.95 -13.06 9.27
C ILE A 167 2.07 -12.15 8.76
N GLU A 168 3.32 -12.59 8.93
CA GLU A 168 4.50 -11.85 8.50
C GLU A 168 5.35 -12.72 7.56
N PRO A 169 5.18 -12.61 6.23
CA PRO A 169 5.99 -13.34 5.26
C PRO A 169 7.41 -12.70 5.16
N LYS A 170 8.34 -13.15 5.98
CA LYS A 170 9.68 -12.54 6.12
C LYS A 170 10.47 -12.52 4.82
N ASP A 171 10.30 -13.52 3.97
CA ASP A 171 11.01 -13.64 2.68
C ASP A 171 10.57 -12.58 1.65
N LEU A 172 9.49 -11.84 1.90
CA LEU A 172 9.08 -10.70 1.06
C LEU A 172 10.13 -9.60 1.00
N CYS A 173 10.98 -9.47 2.01
CA CYS A 173 12.09 -8.51 2.02
C CYS A 173 13.10 -8.71 0.87
N LEU A 174 13.11 -9.87 0.20
CA LEU A 174 13.94 -10.17 -0.96
C LEU A 174 13.40 -9.60 -2.27
N TYR A 175 12.19 -9.05 -2.26
CA TYR A 175 11.48 -8.54 -3.45
C TYR A 175 11.28 -7.04 -3.37
N SER A 176 11.19 -6.40 -4.53
CA SER A 176 10.88 -4.98 -4.62
C SER A 176 9.39 -4.73 -4.35
N THR A 177 9.07 -3.65 -3.66
CA THR A 177 7.67 -3.16 -3.52
C THR A 177 7.01 -2.91 -4.88
N PHE A 178 7.80 -2.52 -5.89
CA PHE A 178 7.35 -2.27 -7.25
C PHE A 178 7.87 -3.33 -8.21
N GLU A 179 7.69 -4.61 -7.85
CA GLU A 179 8.12 -5.72 -8.71
C GLU A 179 7.28 -5.77 -9.98
N THR A 180 7.95 -5.90 -11.12
CA THR A 180 7.32 -5.94 -12.45
C THR A 180 7.50 -7.28 -13.16
N SER A 181 8.40 -8.13 -12.66
CA SER A 181 8.60 -9.48 -13.20
C SER A 181 7.44 -10.40 -12.83
N LYS A 182 6.74 -10.93 -13.82
CA LYS A 182 5.62 -11.85 -13.60
C LYS A 182 6.02 -13.08 -12.79
N THR A 183 7.19 -13.65 -13.09
CA THR A 183 7.74 -14.81 -12.35
C THR A 183 7.99 -14.48 -10.88
N LYS A 184 8.50 -13.28 -10.59
CA LYS A 184 8.70 -12.84 -9.20
C LYS A 184 7.38 -12.52 -8.51
N MET A 185 6.37 -12.02 -9.22
CA MET A 185 5.01 -11.84 -8.69
C MET A 185 4.39 -13.18 -8.29
N ASP A 186 4.60 -14.25 -9.07
CA ASP A 186 4.21 -15.61 -8.70
C ASP A 186 4.92 -16.09 -7.42
N ALA A 187 6.22 -15.80 -7.30
CA ALA A 187 6.98 -16.16 -6.10
C ALA A 187 6.47 -15.41 -4.86
N VAL A 188 6.23 -14.10 -4.97
CA VAL A 188 5.66 -13.26 -3.91
C VAL A 188 4.29 -13.78 -3.47
N PHE A 189 3.42 -14.12 -4.41
CA PHE A 189 2.11 -14.71 -4.12
C PHE A 189 2.23 -16.02 -3.34
N ASN A 190 3.10 -16.94 -3.79
CA ASN A 190 3.31 -18.22 -3.12
C ASN A 190 3.89 -18.06 -1.72
N ILE A 191 4.82 -17.13 -1.50
CA ILE A 191 5.36 -16.82 -0.17
C ILE A 191 4.23 -16.39 0.78
N GLY A 192 3.37 -15.47 0.34
CA GLY A 192 2.23 -15.00 1.13
C GLY A 192 1.25 -16.14 1.46
N TYR A 193 0.87 -16.92 0.45
CA TYR A 193 -0.05 -18.04 0.57
C TYR A 193 0.45 -19.11 1.55
N GLU A 194 1.71 -19.57 1.37
CA GLU A 194 2.30 -20.59 2.23
C GLU A 194 2.53 -20.09 3.66
N THR A 195 2.87 -18.81 3.84
CA THR A 195 3.01 -18.23 5.18
C THR A 195 1.67 -18.21 5.90
N ALA A 196 0.61 -17.73 5.26
CA ALA A 196 -0.73 -17.71 5.85
C ALA A 196 -1.22 -19.12 6.21
N LYS A 197 -0.98 -20.12 5.34
CA LYS A 197 -1.35 -21.51 5.57
C LYS A 197 -0.63 -22.15 6.77
N ARG A 198 0.65 -21.80 7.00
CA ARG A 198 1.45 -22.33 8.13
C ARG A 198 1.13 -21.64 9.45
N SER A 199 0.61 -20.42 9.40
CA SER A 199 0.24 -19.65 10.58
C SER A 199 -1.12 -20.07 11.15
N HIS A 200 -1.84 -20.95 10.47
CA HIS A 200 -3.12 -21.54 10.87
C HIS A 200 -2.86 -22.85 11.60
#